data_146ee7f5190c08f155485a693063ed44
#
_entry.id   146ee7f5190c08f155485a693063ed44
#
_cell.length_a   1.000
_cell.length_b   1.000
_cell.length_c   1.000
_cell.angle_alpha   90.00
_cell.angle_beta   90.00
_cell.angle_gamma   90.00
#
_symmetry.space_group_name_H-M   'P 1'
#
loop_
_entity.id
_entity.type
_entity.pdbx_description
1 polymer ?
#
loop_
_entity_poly.entity_id
_entity_poly.type
_entity_poly.pdbx_seq_one_letter_code
_entity_poly.pdbx_strand_id
1 'polypeptide(L)'
;MKKLTIAAACVFAALGCLGNASPVQTGAKAVYVCDADSGTPVSAEAETEHLPIASMCKVMTLLLAFEAVDEGELKLDEQIEVSEHAAGMGGSQVFLDAGLSYPVGELLKSIAVCSANDSCVAVSDRLAGSEEAVVARMNERARELGAADTLFANCTGLPREPQYSCAKDVALMLRGLIKHETFFSFAGVRLEDFHHPDGRVTTMTNTNKLLRGTCGCDGGKTGYTQEAGFCLAATAKRNDTRLICVVIGAKSSDGRFETVSRLLNETFAGYERKIAAAAGEPVGQGVAVKGSVTRSIGVAPERSLGVFQKKGERGEVQTELILPAAVGAPIWQGDRVGEIVLMKDGVEIDRCALVSLENAARYSYGEAFREGARLWN
;
A
#
# COMPACT_ATOMS: atom_id res chain seq x y z
N MET A 1 -17.31 -26.40 -37.23
CA MET A 1 -16.38 -26.02 -36.18
C MET A 1 -16.61 -24.53 -35.89
N LYS A 2 -17.44 -24.18 -34.92
CA LYS A 2 -17.69 -22.80 -34.53
C LYS A 2 -16.84 -22.48 -33.30
N LYS A 3 -15.87 -21.58 -33.47
CA LYS A 3 -15.10 -21.02 -32.35
C LYS A 3 -15.99 -20.08 -31.56
N LEU A 4 -16.33 -20.45 -30.34
CA LEU A 4 -16.99 -19.57 -29.39
C LEU A 4 -15.90 -18.79 -28.62
N THR A 5 -15.70 -17.54 -28.99
CA THR A 5 -14.83 -16.62 -28.27
C THR A 5 -15.67 -16.02 -27.14
N ILE A 6 -15.47 -16.49 -25.92
CA ILE A 6 -16.05 -15.87 -24.73
C ILE A 6 -15.09 -14.75 -24.30
N ALA A 7 -15.47 -13.52 -24.61
CA ALA A 7 -14.83 -12.34 -24.05
C ALA A 7 -15.32 -12.22 -22.59
N ALA A 8 -14.42 -12.53 -21.65
CA ALA A 8 -14.67 -12.23 -20.24
C ALA A 8 -14.47 -10.72 -20.03
N ALA A 9 -15.57 -9.99 -20.03
CA ALA A 9 -15.57 -8.62 -19.53
C ALA A 9 -15.42 -8.68 -18.00
N CYS A 10 -14.21 -8.39 -17.50
CA CYS A 10 -14.01 -8.12 -16.07
C CYS A 10 -14.69 -6.80 -15.73
N VAL A 11 -15.94 -6.86 -15.34
CA VAL A 11 -16.59 -5.74 -14.64
C VAL A 11 -16.07 -5.79 -13.21
N PHE A 12 -15.11 -4.92 -12.89
CA PHE A 12 -14.77 -4.61 -11.51
C PHE A 12 -15.94 -3.88 -10.86
N ALA A 13 -16.91 -4.62 -10.37
CA ALA A 13 -17.85 -4.10 -9.41
C ALA A 13 -17.16 -4.11 -8.05
N ALA A 14 -16.45 -3.03 -7.72
CA ALA A 14 -16.12 -2.70 -6.35
C ALA A 14 -17.43 -2.35 -5.63
N LEU A 15 -18.23 -3.38 -5.28
CA LEU A 15 -19.24 -3.22 -4.25
C LEU A 15 -18.52 -3.12 -2.91
N GLY A 16 -18.01 -1.92 -2.62
CA GLY A 16 -17.64 -1.58 -1.26
C GLY A 16 -18.90 -1.74 -0.40
N CYS A 17 -18.84 -2.58 0.62
CA CYS A 17 -19.72 -2.44 1.77
C CYS A 17 -19.50 -1.02 2.31
N LEU A 18 -20.33 -0.08 1.90
CA LEU A 18 -20.38 1.28 2.43
C LEU A 18 -20.95 1.21 3.85
N GLY A 19 -20.15 0.68 4.76
CA GLY A 19 -20.38 0.93 6.18
C GLY A 19 -20.19 2.43 6.38
N ASN A 20 -21.21 3.13 6.89
CA ASN A 20 -21.05 4.52 7.26
C ASN A 20 -20.04 4.62 8.40
N ALA A 21 -19.03 5.47 8.25
CA ALA A 21 -18.11 5.79 9.33
C ALA A 21 -18.87 6.37 10.52
N SER A 22 -18.46 6.02 11.72
CA SER A 22 -19.01 6.67 12.92
C SER A 22 -18.51 8.11 13.01
N PRO A 23 -19.38 9.09 13.21
CA PRO A 23 -18.96 10.48 13.38
C PRO A 23 -18.07 10.62 14.63
N VAL A 24 -17.00 11.38 14.51
CA VAL A 24 -16.08 11.71 15.61
C VAL A 24 -15.84 13.21 15.65
N GLN A 25 -15.65 13.75 16.84
CA GLN A 25 -15.26 15.16 17.02
C GLN A 25 -13.87 15.22 17.66
N THR A 26 -12.93 15.82 16.96
CA THR A 26 -11.52 15.84 17.37
C THR A 26 -10.97 17.25 17.56
N GLY A 27 -11.66 18.25 17.01
CA GLY A 27 -11.18 19.62 16.92
C GLY A 27 -10.09 19.82 15.84
N ALA A 28 -9.82 18.81 15.01
CA ALA A 28 -9.13 18.94 13.73
C ALA A 28 -10.11 19.45 12.65
N LYS A 29 -9.59 19.78 11.45
CA LYS A 29 -10.46 20.17 10.32
C LYS A 29 -11.10 18.94 9.68
N ALA A 30 -10.36 17.86 9.51
CA ALA A 30 -10.88 16.60 8.97
C ALA A 30 -10.16 15.39 9.56
N VAL A 31 -10.90 14.28 9.65
CA VAL A 31 -10.39 12.99 10.15
C VAL A 31 -10.97 11.84 9.34
N TYR A 32 -10.17 10.81 9.13
CA TYR A 32 -10.64 9.55 8.56
C TYR A 32 -9.86 8.36 9.13
N VAL A 33 -10.57 7.34 9.58
CA VAL A 33 -9.99 6.08 10.07
C VAL A 33 -10.61 4.91 9.32
N CYS A 34 -9.79 4.04 8.80
CA CYS A 34 -10.25 2.83 8.09
C CYS A 34 -9.35 1.62 8.33
N ASP A 35 -9.89 0.44 8.05
CA ASP A 35 -9.11 -0.78 7.86
C ASP A 35 -8.26 -0.65 6.59
N ALA A 36 -6.98 -0.97 6.70
CA ALA A 36 -6.04 -0.81 5.59
C ALA A 36 -6.29 -1.82 4.45
N ASP A 37 -6.69 -3.05 4.78
CA ASP A 37 -6.86 -4.10 3.78
C ASP A 37 -8.16 -3.94 2.98
N SER A 38 -9.30 -3.81 3.66
CA SER A 38 -10.60 -3.66 3.00
C SER A 38 -10.95 -2.22 2.60
N GLY A 39 -10.35 -1.22 3.28
CA GLY A 39 -10.75 0.18 3.15
C GLY A 39 -12.03 0.50 3.93
N THR A 40 -12.56 -0.43 4.72
CA THR A 40 -13.78 -0.24 5.50
C THR A 40 -13.62 0.95 6.45
N PRO A 41 -14.47 1.99 6.34
CA PRO A 41 -14.40 3.14 7.21
C PRO A 41 -14.86 2.81 8.63
N VAL A 42 -14.20 3.41 9.62
CA VAL A 42 -14.53 3.25 11.05
C VAL A 42 -15.03 4.55 11.64
N SER A 43 -14.25 5.63 11.48
CA SER A 43 -14.57 6.96 12.02
C SER A 43 -14.24 8.03 11.00
N ALA A 44 -15.07 9.07 10.92
CA ALA A 44 -14.85 10.19 10.02
C ALA A 44 -15.37 11.51 10.60
N GLU A 45 -14.72 12.61 10.20
CA GLU A 45 -15.11 13.99 10.43
C GLU A 45 -14.67 14.80 9.22
N ALA A 46 -15.61 15.37 8.46
CA ALA A 46 -15.37 16.17 7.25
C ALA A 46 -14.38 15.50 6.25
N GLU A 47 -14.51 14.20 6.08
CA GLU A 47 -13.53 13.33 5.40
C GLU A 47 -13.34 13.62 3.90
N THR A 48 -14.29 14.33 3.29
CA THR A 48 -14.26 14.72 1.87
C THR A 48 -14.05 16.24 1.67
N GLU A 49 -13.81 16.99 2.75
CA GLU A 49 -13.53 18.43 2.64
C GLU A 49 -12.20 18.68 1.94
N HIS A 50 -12.19 19.55 0.94
CA HIS A 50 -10.98 19.95 0.22
C HIS A 50 -10.11 20.84 1.08
N LEU A 51 -8.99 20.34 1.51
CA LEU A 51 -8.06 21.00 2.44
C LEU A 51 -6.62 20.95 1.92
N PRO A 52 -5.79 21.95 2.23
CA PRO A 52 -4.35 21.84 2.05
C PRO A 52 -3.81 20.76 2.98
N ILE A 53 -3.00 19.86 2.43
CA ILE A 53 -2.47 18.69 3.14
C ILE A 53 -0.97 18.78 3.45
N ALA A 54 -0.34 19.87 3.06
CA ALA A 54 1.10 20.07 3.22
C ALA A 54 1.91 18.85 2.73
N SER A 55 2.99 18.50 3.42
CA SER A 55 3.87 17.38 3.05
C SER A 55 3.23 15.98 3.08
N MET A 56 1.94 15.84 3.41
CA MET A 56 1.24 14.57 3.13
C MET A 56 1.08 14.33 1.62
N CYS A 57 1.21 15.36 0.78
CA CYS A 57 1.37 15.24 -0.67
C CYS A 57 2.44 14.21 -1.08
N LYS A 58 3.54 14.12 -0.31
CA LYS A 58 4.63 13.16 -0.54
C LYS A 58 4.25 11.69 -0.39
N VAL A 59 3.06 11.38 0.14
CA VAL A 59 2.51 10.02 0.11
C VAL A 59 2.33 9.56 -1.34
N MET A 60 1.84 10.44 -2.23
CA MET A 60 1.69 10.12 -3.64
C MET A 60 3.06 10.07 -4.35
N THR A 61 3.97 10.97 -4.04
CA THR A 61 5.33 10.94 -4.64
C THR A 61 6.06 9.64 -4.26
N LEU A 62 5.99 9.23 -2.99
CA LEU A 62 6.55 7.96 -2.53
C LEU A 62 5.85 6.76 -3.18
N LEU A 63 4.53 6.80 -3.32
CA LEU A 63 3.78 5.73 -3.99
C LEU A 63 4.27 5.52 -5.42
N LEU A 64 4.34 6.58 -6.23
CA LEU A 64 4.85 6.50 -7.61
C LEU A 64 6.30 5.99 -7.66
N ALA A 65 7.14 6.42 -6.72
CA ALA A 65 8.53 5.98 -6.67
C ALA A 65 8.65 4.48 -6.30
N PHE A 66 7.88 3.99 -5.34
CA PHE A 66 7.91 2.58 -4.97
C PHE A 66 7.23 1.68 -6.02
N GLU A 67 6.19 2.15 -6.71
CA GLU A 67 5.64 1.46 -7.88
C GLU A 67 6.72 1.30 -8.97
N ALA A 68 7.45 2.37 -9.30
CA ALA A 68 8.57 2.32 -10.25
C ALA A 68 9.72 1.40 -9.81
N VAL A 69 9.97 1.28 -8.50
CA VAL A 69 10.96 0.32 -7.96
C VAL A 69 10.49 -1.11 -8.15
N ASP A 70 9.23 -1.42 -7.84
CA ASP A 70 8.67 -2.77 -7.97
C ASP A 70 8.54 -3.20 -9.43
N GLU A 71 8.31 -2.27 -10.35
CA GLU A 71 8.29 -2.49 -11.79
C GLU A 71 9.69 -2.57 -12.42
N GLY A 72 10.73 -2.25 -11.66
CA GLY A 72 12.13 -2.27 -12.11
C GLY A 72 12.54 -1.07 -12.98
N GLU A 73 11.70 -0.05 -13.09
CA GLU A 73 12.00 1.22 -13.78
C GLU A 73 12.98 2.09 -12.99
N LEU A 74 12.98 1.95 -11.67
CA LEU A 74 13.85 2.65 -10.73
C LEU A 74 14.56 1.63 -9.84
N LYS A 75 15.87 1.82 -9.59
CA LYS A 75 16.61 0.94 -8.68
C LYS A 75 17.07 1.71 -7.45
N LEU A 76 17.03 1.09 -6.29
CA LEU A 76 17.41 1.74 -5.03
C LEU A 76 18.87 2.17 -4.97
N ASP A 77 19.76 1.47 -5.69
CA ASP A 77 21.21 1.78 -5.79
C ASP A 77 21.54 2.71 -6.98
N GLU A 78 20.57 3.04 -7.82
CA GLU A 78 20.73 3.99 -8.91
C GLU A 78 21.12 5.36 -8.38
N GLN A 79 22.07 6.02 -9.06
CA GLN A 79 22.54 7.36 -8.71
C GLN A 79 21.74 8.41 -9.47
N ILE A 80 21.15 9.36 -8.75
CA ILE A 80 20.45 10.53 -9.32
C ILE A 80 21.35 11.75 -9.17
N GLU A 81 21.68 12.40 -10.28
CA GLU A 81 22.32 13.72 -10.27
C GLU A 81 21.29 14.79 -9.88
N VAL A 82 21.62 15.60 -8.90
CA VAL A 82 20.73 16.61 -8.33
C VAL A 82 20.72 17.87 -9.21
N SER A 83 19.54 18.28 -9.64
CA SER A 83 19.35 19.53 -10.38
C SER A 83 19.51 20.76 -9.48
N GLU A 84 19.82 21.94 -10.07
CA GLU A 84 19.82 23.21 -9.34
C GLU A 84 18.44 23.50 -8.71
N HIS A 85 17.35 23.11 -9.37
CA HIS A 85 16.01 23.24 -8.83
C HIS A 85 15.82 22.41 -7.56
N ALA A 86 16.22 21.14 -7.58
CA ALA A 86 16.13 20.27 -6.40
C ALA A 86 16.98 20.79 -5.23
N ALA A 87 18.24 21.16 -5.51
CA ALA A 87 19.15 21.71 -4.48
C ALA A 87 18.68 23.06 -3.92
N GLY A 88 17.96 23.85 -4.73
CA GLY A 88 17.41 25.16 -4.33
C GLY A 88 16.11 25.08 -3.53
N MET A 89 15.57 23.89 -3.26
CA MET A 89 14.29 23.75 -2.54
C MET A 89 14.42 24.23 -1.09
N GLY A 90 13.36 24.90 -0.63
CA GLY A 90 13.24 25.36 0.76
C GLY A 90 12.45 24.40 1.65
N GLY A 91 12.35 24.72 2.92
CA GLY A 91 11.61 23.95 3.93
C GLY A 91 12.43 22.78 4.48
N SER A 92 11.80 21.63 4.67
CA SER A 92 12.52 20.41 5.12
C SER A 92 13.44 19.89 4.02
N GLN A 93 14.69 19.62 4.33
CA GLN A 93 15.73 19.20 3.38
C GLN A 93 16.82 18.38 4.06
N VAL A 94 17.57 17.64 3.25
CA VAL A 94 18.86 17.03 3.66
C VAL A 94 20.04 17.82 3.10
N PHE A 95 19.80 18.94 2.42
CA PHE A 95 20.78 19.86 1.85
C PHE A 95 21.62 19.23 0.74
N LEU A 96 20.92 18.71 -0.29
CA LEU A 96 21.56 18.19 -1.49
C LEU A 96 22.29 19.29 -2.25
N ASP A 97 23.43 18.94 -2.85
CA ASP A 97 24.22 19.84 -3.68
C ASP A 97 23.95 19.58 -5.16
N ALA A 98 23.74 20.65 -5.93
CA ALA A 98 23.56 20.57 -7.37
C ALA A 98 24.79 19.94 -8.07
N GLY A 99 24.53 19.06 -9.04
CA GLY A 99 25.58 18.35 -9.78
C GLY A 99 26.21 17.17 -9.05
N LEU A 100 25.88 16.95 -7.74
CA LEU A 100 26.28 15.73 -7.07
C LEU A 100 25.23 14.63 -7.25
N SER A 101 25.65 13.37 -7.15
CA SER A 101 24.77 12.22 -7.32
C SER A 101 24.56 11.48 -6.00
N TYR A 102 23.31 11.02 -5.79
CA TYR A 102 22.88 10.34 -4.57
C TYR A 102 22.07 9.09 -4.90
N PRO A 103 22.18 8.00 -4.11
CA PRO A 103 21.40 6.80 -4.31
C PRO A 103 19.91 7.06 -4.13
N VAL A 104 19.07 6.52 -5.01
CA VAL A 104 17.60 6.59 -4.92
C VAL A 104 17.10 6.18 -3.53
N GLY A 105 17.61 5.07 -2.98
CA GLY A 105 17.20 4.57 -1.66
C GLY A 105 17.43 5.59 -0.53
N GLU A 106 18.55 6.34 -0.56
CA GLU A 106 18.84 7.38 0.43
C GLU A 106 17.91 8.59 0.26
N LEU A 107 17.60 8.96 -0.99
CA LEU A 107 16.67 10.05 -1.27
C LEU A 107 15.24 9.66 -0.81
N LEU A 108 14.73 8.47 -1.15
CA LEU A 108 13.42 7.98 -0.71
C LEU A 108 13.33 7.88 0.82
N LYS A 109 14.40 7.40 1.46
CA LYS A 109 14.49 7.34 2.92
C LYS A 109 14.38 8.74 3.54
N SER A 110 15.10 9.72 3.00
CA SER A 110 15.04 11.11 3.49
C SER A 110 13.65 11.74 3.35
N ILE A 111 12.93 11.43 2.24
CA ILE A 111 11.54 11.86 2.06
C ILE A 111 10.63 11.25 3.14
N ALA A 112 10.79 9.97 3.43
CA ALA A 112 9.98 9.26 4.42
C ALA A 112 10.28 9.72 5.86
N VAL A 113 11.56 9.91 6.22
CA VAL A 113 12.04 10.21 7.57
C VAL A 113 11.88 11.69 7.92
N CYS A 114 12.60 12.56 7.21
CA CYS A 114 12.64 13.98 7.54
C CYS A 114 11.82 14.87 6.59
N SER A 115 11.11 14.26 5.64
CA SER A 115 10.25 14.99 4.71
C SER A 115 10.98 15.88 3.70
N ALA A 116 12.20 15.50 3.30
CA ALA A 116 13.10 16.28 2.46
C ALA A 116 12.45 16.70 1.13
N ASN A 117 12.37 18.02 0.89
CA ASN A 117 11.80 18.60 -0.33
C ASN A 117 12.78 18.48 -1.52
N ASP A 118 14.06 18.71 -1.26
CA ASP A 118 15.14 18.57 -2.23
C ASP A 118 15.22 17.14 -2.79
N SER A 119 15.20 16.14 -1.93
CA SER A 119 15.13 14.73 -2.34
C SER A 119 13.83 14.41 -3.10
N CYS A 120 12.70 15.01 -2.69
CA CYS A 120 11.41 14.82 -3.34
C CYS A 120 11.45 15.29 -4.79
N VAL A 121 12.00 16.47 -5.04
CA VAL A 121 12.16 17.03 -6.41
C VAL A 121 13.17 16.21 -7.21
N ALA A 122 14.33 15.85 -6.64
CA ALA A 122 15.34 15.04 -7.34
C ALA A 122 14.77 13.69 -7.81
N VAL A 123 14.01 12.98 -6.95
CA VAL A 123 13.32 11.73 -7.33
C VAL A 123 12.26 12.00 -8.40
N SER A 124 11.50 13.09 -8.28
CA SER A 124 10.46 13.48 -9.25
C SER A 124 11.03 13.77 -10.63
N ASP A 125 12.16 14.51 -10.70
CA ASP A 125 12.88 14.78 -11.95
C ASP A 125 13.31 13.47 -12.63
N ARG A 126 13.80 12.50 -11.87
CA ARG A 126 14.19 11.19 -12.39
C ARG A 126 12.99 10.35 -12.87
N LEU A 127 11.87 10.40 -12.14
CA LEU A 127 10.67 9.61 -12.46
C LEU A 127 9.97 10.07 -13.74
N ALA A 128 9.96 11.36 -14.04
CA ALA A 128 9.15 11.91 -15.12
C ALA A 128 9.84 12.99 -15.96
N GLY A 129 11.09 13.33 -15.68
CA GLY A 129 11.87 14.33 -16.41
C GLY A 129 11.61 15.77 -15.97
N SER A 130 10.50 16.06 -15.30
CA SER A 130 10.22 17.38 -14.71
C SER A 130 9.18 17.30 -13.61
N GLU A 131 9.07 18.34 -12.77
CA GLU A 131 8.03 18.45 -11.75
C GLU A 131 6.63 18.46 -12.36
N GLU A 132 6.42 19.15 -13.49
CA GLU A 132 5.12 19.19 -14.17
C GLU A 132 4.69 17.81 -14.65
N ALA A 133 5.61 17.03 -15.20
CA ALA A 133 5.32 15.68 -15.66
C ALA A 133 5.00 14.73 -14.52
N VAL A 134 5.71 14.81 -13.37
CA VAL A 134 5.39 14.00 -12.21
C VAL A 134 4.05 14.41 -11.59
N VAL A 135 3.72 15.70 -11.56
CA VAL A 135 2.42 16.20 -11.08
C VAL A 135 1.28 15.66 -11.95
N ALA A 136 1.46 15.59 -13.27
CA ALA A 136 0.49 14.96 -14.16
C ALA A 136 0.28 13.46 -13.80
N ARG A 137 1.37 12.70 -13.58
CA ARG A 137 1.31 11.30 -13.11
C ARG A 137 0.65 11.17 -11.73
N MET A 138 0.94 12.07 -10.79
CA MET A 138 0.30 12.09 -9.47
C MET A 138 -1.21 12.26 -9.58
N ASN A 139 -1.68 13.19 -10.42
CA ASN A 139 -3.11 13.43 -10.65
C ASN A 139 -3.80 12.27 -11.39
N GLU A 140 -3.11 11.63 -12.31
CA GLU A 140 -3.60 10.42 -12.98
C GLU A 140 -3.72 9.27 -11.99
N ARG A 141 -2.68 9.03 -11.19
CA ARG A 141 -2.68 7.97 -10.19
C ARG A 141 -3.73 8.18 -9.09
N ALA A 142 -3.96 9.42 -8.68
CA ALA A 142 -5.04 9.75 -7.75
C ALA A 142 -6.41 9.32 -8.31
N ARG A 143 -6.70 9.62 -9.58
CA ARG A 143 -7.94 9.19 -10.25
C ARG A 143 -8.09 7.67 -10.32
N GLU A 144 -7.00 6.95 -10.63
CA GLU A 144 -6.98 5.48 -10.68
C GLU A 144 -7.26 4.85 -9.32
N LEU A 145 -6.78 5.46 -8.23
CA LEU A 145 -7.04 5.04 -6.86
C LEU A 145 -8.46 5.38 -6.39
N GLY A 146 -9.22 6.18 -7.16
CA GLY A 146 -10.52 6.69 -6.76
C GLY A 146 -10.44 7.89 -5.80
N ALA A 147 -9.29 8.55 -5.69
CA ALA A 147 -9.08 9.78 -4.92
C ALA A 147 -9.59 10.99 -5.71
N ALA A 148 -10.92 11.11 -5.80
CA ALA A 148 -11.61 12.07 -6.67
C ALA A 148 -11.59 13.51 -6.13
N ASP A 149 -11.37 13.69 -4.82
CA ASP A 149 -11.32 14.97 -4.13
C ASP A 149 -9.86 15.43 -3.92
N THR A 150 -8.96 15.10 -4.89
CA THR A 150 -7.54 15.43 -4.82
C THR A 150 -7.05 16.08 -6.10
N LEU A 151 -6.31 17.17 -5.94
CA LEU A 151 -5.58 17.83 -7.03
C LEU A 151 -4.18 18.23 -6.54
N PHE A 152 -3.17 17.74 -7.23
CA PHE A 152 -1.77 18.11 -7.00
C PHE A 152 -1.33 19.22 -7.96
N ALA A 153 -0.52 20.16 -7.45
CA ALA A 153 0.12 21.23 -8.20
C ALA A 153 1.65 21.21 -8.04
N ASN A 154 2.18 20.45 -7.09
CA ASN A 154 3.61 20.13 -6.93
C ASN A 154 3.78 18.76 -6.24
N CYS A 155 5.02 18.25 -6.23
CA CYS A 155 5.34 16.94 -5.64
C CYS A 155 5.65 17.00 -4.14
N THR A 156 5.84 18.19 -3.55
CA THR A 156 6.35 18.38 -2.19
C THR A 156 5.28 18.71 -1.16
N GLY A 157 4.16 19.31 -1.58
CA GLY A 157 3.11 19.82 -0.72
C GLY A 157 3.40 21.21 -0.16
N LEU A 158 4.36 21.95 -0.71
CA LEU A 158 4.51 23.38 -0.46
C LEU A 158 3.28 24.13 -1.00
N PRO A 159 2.91 25.29 -0.39
CA PRO A 159 1.75 26.06 -0.83
C PRO A 159 1.84 26.42 -2.33
N ARG A 160 0.84 26.00 -3.10
CA ARG A 160 0.69 26.32 -4.53
C ARG A 160 -0.76 26.07 -4.93
N GLU A 161 -1.43 27.11 -5.40
CA GLU A 161 -2.80 26.99 -5.92
C GLU A 161 -2.80 26.43 -7.37
N PRO A 162 -3.82 25.63 -7.74
CA PRO A 162 -4.81 24.97 -6.88
C PRO A 162 -4.29 23.59 -6.42
N GLN A 163 -3.99 23.42 -5.14
CA GLN A 163 -3.59 22.13 -4.56
C GLN A 163 -4.42 21.81 -3.33
N TYR A 164 -5.11 20.68 -3.34
CA TYR A 164 -5.92 20.20 -2.23
C TYR A 164 -6.03 18.68 -2.23
N SER A 165 -6.48 18.16 -1.12
CA SER A 165 -6.94 16.77 -0.99
C SER A 165 -7.94 16.70 0.17
N CYS A 166 -8.42 15.50 0.49
CA CYS A 166 -9.27 15.26 1.65
C CYS A 166 -8.73 14.09 2.49
N ALA A 167 -9.24 13.93 3.71
CA ALA A 167 -8.74 12.90 4.62
C ALA A 167 -8.95 11.47 4.08
N LYS A 168 -10.07 11.22 3.41
CA LYS A 168 -10.39 9.95 2.76
C LYS A 168 -9.42 9.64 1.63
N ASP A 169 -9.12 10.60 0.77
CA ASP A 169 -8.25 10.39 -0.38
C ASP A 169 -6.79 10.19 0.04
N VAL A 170 -6.33 10.94 1.06
CA VAL A 170 -5.00 10.68 1.65
C VAL A 170 -4.92 9.25 2.21
N ALA A 171 -5.98 8.73 2.80
CA ALA A 171 -6.01 7.34 3.26
C ALA A 171 -5.96 6.35 2.10
N LEU A 172 -6.63 6.63 0.96
CA LEU A 172 -6.54 5.80 -0.26
C LEU A 172 -5.10 5.77 -0.81
N MET A 173 -4.45 6.91 -0.88
CA MET A 173 -3.05 7.01 -1.32
C MET A 173 -2.10 6.26 -0.38
N LEU A 174 -2.25 6.45 0.95
CA LEU A 174 -1.43 5.72 1.93
C LEU A 174 -1.71 4.22 1.87
N ARG A 175 -2.94 3.81 1.61
CA ARG A 175 -3.33 2.41 1.40
C ARG A 175 -2.65 1.79 0.17
N GLY A 176 -2.42 2.57 -0.88
CA GLY A 176 -1.57 2.20 -2.02
C GLY A 176 -0.12 2.00 -1.57
N LEU A 177 0.45 3.02 -0.93
CA LEU A 177 1.87 3.06 -0.54
C LEU A 177 2.28 1.92 0.40
N ILE A 178 1.44 1.56 1.36
CA ILE A 178 1.76 0.49 2.33
C ILE A 178 1.69 -0.94 1.77
N LYS A 179 1.38 -1.12 0.50
CA LYS A 179 1.54 -2.42 -0.18
C LYS A 179 3.00 -2.71 -0.52
N HIS A 180 3.85 -1.70 -0.56
CA HIS A 180 5.27 -1.80 -0.84
C HIS A 180 6.04 -2.02 0.48
N GLU A 181 6.50 -3.24 0.73
CA GLU A 181 7.15 -3.60 1.99
C GLU A 181 8.41 -2.77 2.26
N THR A 182 9.14 -2.40 1.22
CA THR A 182 10.34 -1.55 1.31
C THR A 182 10.04 -0.19 1.95
N PHE A 183 8.83 0.35 1.79
CA PHE A 183 8.40 1.59 2.44
C PHE A 183 8.57 1.53 3.97
N PHE A 184 8.22 0.42 4.60
CA PHE A 184 8.30 0.28 6.06
C PHE A 184 9.73 0.30 6.57
N SER A 185 10.69 -0.23 5.80
CA SER A 185 12.10 -0.19 6.16
C SER A 185 12.63 1.25 6.23
N PHE A 186 12.07 2.17 5.45
CA PHE A 186 12.41 3.59 5.45
C PHE A 186 11.57 4.38 6.46
N ALA A 187 10.25 4.22 6.42
CA ALA A 187 9.33 4.98 7.28
C ALA A 187 9.50 4.68 8.78
N GLY A 188 9.97 3.47 9.12
CA GLY A 188 10.26 3.06 10.50
C GLY A 188 11.55 3.61 11.09
N VAL A 189 12.45 4.19 10.30
CA VAL A 189 13.71 4.79 10.76
C VAL A 189 13.41 5.99 11.66
N ARG A 190 13.97 6.00 12.87
CA ARG A 190 13.75 7.07 13.86
C ARG A 190 14.77 8.19 13.78
N LEU A 191 16.03 7.81 13.63
CA LEU A 191 17.18 8.68 13.54
C LEU A 191 18.23 7.97 12.67
N GLU A 192 18.77 8.68 11.69
CA GLU A 192 19.84 8.17 10.81
C GLU A 192 20.63 9.32 10.22
N ASP A 193 21.89 9.09 9.95
CA ASP A 193 22.76 10.06 9.29
C ASP A 193 22.71 9.88 7.77
N PHE A 194 22.41 10.97 7.07
CA PHE A 194 22.47 11.07 5.62
C PHE A 194 23.88 11.52 5.22
N HIS A 195 24.58 10.68 4.47
CA HIS A 195 25.95 10.91 4.06
C HIS A 195 26.02 11.56 2.68
N HIS A 196 26.70 12.70 2.58
CA HIS A 196 26.92 13.39 1.31
C HIS A 196 28.23 12.91 0.64
N PRO A 197 28.30 12.98 -0.71
CA PRO A 197 29.51 12.57 -1.43
C PRO A 197 30.79 13.37 -1.08
N ASP A 198 30.62 14.61 -0.59
CA ASP A 198 31.70 15.50 -0.13
C ASP A 198 32.20 15.19 1.31
N GLY A 199 31.59 14.17 1.95
CA GLY A 199 31.91 13.78 3.34
C GLY A 199 31.12 14.52 4.41
N ARG A 200 30.24 15.45 4.06
CA ARG A 200 29.30 16.10 4.97
C ARG A 200 28.23 15.10 5.44
N VAL A 201 27.71 15.30 6.63
CA VAL A 201 26.67 14.47 7.24
C VAL A 201 25.50 15.33 7.68
N THR A 202 24.27 14.91 7.32
CA THR A 202 23.03 15.52 7.80
C THR A 202 22.25 14.50 8.61
N THR A 203 22.07 14.76 9.92
CA THR A 203 21.29 13.86 10.78
C THR A 203 19.79 14.04 10.52
N MET A 204 19.15 12.97 10.08
CA MET A 204 17.70 12.91 9.85
C MET A 204 16.99 12.42 11.11
N THR A 205 15.97 13.17 11.55
CA THR A 205 15.08 12.73 12.62
C THR A 205 13.68 12.54 12.05
N ASN A 206 13.06 11.39 12.34
CA ASN A 206 11.71 11.12 11.86
C ASN A 206 10.70 12.09 12.44
N THR A 207 9.95 12.71 11.55
CA THR A 207 8.91 13.68 11.89
C THR A 207 7.68 13.04 12.54
N ASN A 208 7.50 11.71 12.37
CA ASN A 208 6.41 10.94 12.98
C ASN A 208 6.78 10.45 14.38
N LYS A 209 6.42 11.23 15.41
CA LYS A 209 6.69 10.89 16.81
C LYS A 209 5.98 9.62 17.29
N LEU A 210 4.92 9.14 16.59
CA LEU A 210 4.17 7.93 16.98
C LEU A 210 4.97 6.64 16.83
N LEU A 211 6.06 6.63 16.06
CA LEU A 211 6.99 5.50 15.96
C LEU A 211 7.66 5.15 17.31
N ARG A 212 7.60 6.05 18.29
CA ARG A 212 8.10 5.83 19.66
C ARG A 212 7.00 5.40 20.63
N GLY A 213 5.75 5.41 20.17
CA GLY A 213 4.57 5.16 20.98
C GLY A 213 4.14 3.70 21.00
N THR A 214 3.08 3.44 21.77
CA THR A 214 2.50 2.10 21.96
C THR A 214 1.28 1.83 21.10
N CYS A 215 0.89 2.77 20.21
CA CYS A 215 -0.30 2.58 19.36
C CYS A 215 -0.11 1.59 18.21
N GLY A 216 1.11 1.07 18.01
CA GLY A 216 1.43 0.15 16.92
C GLY A 216 1.74 0.85 15.59
N CYS A 217 1.96 2.18 15.62
CA CYS A 217 2.33 2.95 14.44
C CYS A 217 3.70 2.54 13.91
N ASP A 218 3.76 2.18 12.64
CA ASP A 218 4.95 1.68 11.95
C ASP A 218 5.29 2.46 10.67
N GLY A 219 4.50 3.49 10.34
CA GLY A 219 4.76 4.34 9.18
C GLY A 219 3.75 5.47 9.03
N GLY A 220 3.93 6.22 7.97
CA GLY A 220 3.05 7.33 7.61
C GLY A 220 3.81 8.60 7.26
N LYS A 221 3.08 9.71 7.13
CA LYS A 221 3.63 11.00 6.72
C LYS A 221 3.00 12.15 7.47
N THR A 222 3.83 13.01 8.05
CA THR A 222 3.40 14.27 8.64
C THR A 222 3.35 15.38 7.59
N GLY A 223 2.53 16.40 7.86
CA GLY A 223 2.50 17.66 7.12
C GLY A 223 2.29 18.85 8.04
N TYR A 224 2.82 20.00 7.65
CA TYR A 224 2.56 21.28 8.28
C TYR A 224 2.81 22.43 7.31
N THR A 225 1.85 23.30 7.19
CA THR A 225 1.96 24.68 6.73
C THR A 225 1.03 25.53 7.59
N GLN A 226 1.18 26.84 7.54
CA GLN A 226 0.28 27.73 8.29
C GLN A 226 -1.19 27.53 7.88
N GLU A 227 -1.46 27.28 6.62
CA GLU A 227 -2.80 27.08 6.05
C GLU A 227 -3.37 25.69 6.36
N ALA A 228 -2.55 24.65 6.21
CA ALA A 228 -2.95 23.28 6.45
C ALA A 228 -3.17 23.00 7.95
N GLY A 229 -2.41 23.65 8.83
CA GLY A 229 -2.29 23.27 10.23
C GLY A 229 -1.45 21.99 10.37
N PHE A 230 -1.54 21.32 11.50
CA PHE A 230 -0.79 20.09 11.75
C PHE A 230 -1.53 18.87 11.21
N CYS A 231 -0.89 18.16 10.26
CA CYS A 231 -1.46 17.03 9.57
C CYS A 231 -0.65 15.75 9.80
N LEU A 232 -1.31 14.60 9.80
CA LEU A 232 -0.68 13.28 9.90
C LEU A 232 -1.55 12.23 9.20
N ALA A 233 -0.95 11.50 8.28
CA ALA A 233 -1.46 10.23 7.78
C ALA A 233 -0.59 9.12 8.38
N ALA A 234 -1.17 8.25 9.21
CA ALA A 234 -0.46 7.19 9.91
C ALA A 234 -1.03 5.82 9.57
N THR A 235 -0.16 4.82 9.51
CA THR A 235 -0.53 3.41 9.51
C THR A 235 -0.06 2.76 10.80
N ALA A 236 -0.85 1.82 11.32
CA ALA A 236 -0.52 1.08 12.52
C ALA A 236 -0.99 -0.37 12.40
N LYS A 237 -0.21 -1.30 12.95
CA LYS A 237 -0.54 -2.72 12.93
C LYS A 237 -0.50 -3.31 14.33
N ARG A 238 -1.54 -4.08 14.67
CA ARG A 238 -1.59 -4.94 15.86
C ARG A 238 -2.18 -6.29 15.46
N ASN A 239 -1.43 -7.34 15.69
CA ASN A 239 -1.77 -8.68 15.22
C ASN A 239 -2.08 -8.65 13.71
N ASP A 240 -3.23 -9.20 13.30
CA ASP A 240 -3.65 -9.26 11.90
C ASP A 240 -4.45 -8.02 11.44
N THR A 241 -4.61 -7.02 12.28
CA THR A 241 -5.36 -5.79 11.96
C THR A 241 -4.38 -4.66 11.67
N ARG A 242 -4.47 -4.09 10.48
CA ARG A 242 -3.78 -2.86 10.08
C ARG A 242 -4.80 -1.74 9.87
N LEU A 243 -4.55 -0.60 10.47
CA LEU A 243 -5.38 0.58 10.37
C LEU A 243 -4.64 1.72 9.68
N ILE A 244 -5.40 2.59 9.04
CA ILE A 244 -4.97 3.91 8.57
C ILE A 244 -5.77 4.95 9.31
N CYS A 245 -5.09 5.97 9.81
CA CYS A 245 -5.70 7.14 10.45
C CYS A 245 -5.11 8.41 9.85
N VAL A 246 -5.97 9.26 9.28
CA VAL A 246 -5.60 10.55 8.71
C VAL A 246 -6.25 11.67 9.53
N VAL A 247 -5.43 12.65 9.92
CA VAL A 247 -5.86 13.87 10.60
C VAL A 247 -5.32 15.07 9.82
N ILE A 248 -6.20 15.98 9.44
CA ILE A 248 -5.85 17.23 8.75
C ILE A 248 -6.23 18.41 9.65
N GLY A 249 -5.32 19.37 9.80
CA GLY A 249 -5.62 20.63 10.45
C GLY A 249 -5.80 20.57 11.96
N ALA A 250 -5.07 19.72 12.66
CA ALA A 250 -5.00 19.78 14.12
C ALA A 250 -4.36 21.12 14.57
N LYS A 251 -4.76 21.60 15.75
CA LYS A 251 -4.36 22.93 16.27
C LYS A 251 -2.91 22.98 16.75
N SER A 252 -2.30 21.83 17.07
CA SER A 252 -0.92 21.75 17.54
C SER A 252 -0.22 20.48 17.04
N SER A 253 1.12 20.51 17.07
CA SER A 253 1.93 19.36 16.74
C SER A 253 1.61 18.15 17.61
N ASP A 254 1.50 18.35 18.93
CA ASP A 254 1.23 17.24 19.84
C ASP A 254 -0.23 16.78 19.74
N GLY A 255 -1.17 17.72 19.56
CA GLY A 255 -2.59 17.40 19.37
C GLY A 255 -2.86 16.47 18.18
N ARG A 256 -2.12 16.59 17.05
CA ARG A 256 -2.28 15.62 15.93
C ARG A 256 -1.85 14.20 16.33
N PHE A 257 -0.76 14.08 17.10
CA PHE A 257 -0.27 12.77 17.56
C PHE A 257 -1.19 12.16 18.61
N GLU A 258 -1.67 12.95 19.56
CA GLU A 258 -2.65 12.54 20.57
C GLU A 258 -3.95 12.06 19.91
N THR A 259 -4.47 12.83 18.95
CA THR A 259 -5.70 12.48 18.23
C THR A 259 -5.54 11.17 17.47
N VAL A 260 -4.46 11.01 16.68
CA VAL A 260 -4.21 9.78 15.92
C VAL A 260 -4.00 8.59 16.87
N SER A 261 -3.20 8.75 17.93
CA SER A 261 -2.96 7.67 18.90
C SER A 261 -4.24 7.22 19.60
N ARG A 262 -5.10 8.17 20.01
CA ARG A 262 -6.40 7.89 20.63
C ARG A 262 -7.30 7.12 19.67
N LEU A 263 -7.49 7.61 18.44
CA LEU A 263 -8.37 6.98 17.46
C LEU A 263 -7.91 5.57 17.07
N LEU A 264 -6.60 5.37 16.88
CA LEU A 264 -6.03 4.05 16.62
C LEU A 264 -6.28 3.10 17.81
N ASN A 265 -6.04 3.55 19.04
CA ASN A 265 -6.26 2.74 20.24
C ASN A 265 -7.74 2.36 20.40
N GLU A 266 -8.65 3.32 20.24
CA GLU A 266 -10.11 3.10 20.30
C GLU A 266 -10.56 2.11 19.22
N THR A 267 -10.03 2.24 18.00
CA THR A 267 -10.36 1.33 16.89
C THR A 267 -9.82 -0.09 17.16
N PHE A 268 -8.57 -0.24 17.57
CA PHE A 268 -8.01 -1.56 17.94
C PHE A 268 -8.72 -2.19 19.16
N ALA A 269 -9.27 -1.37 20.06
CA ALA A 269 -10.07 -1.89 21.19
C ALA A 269 -11.43 -2.43 20.72
N GLY A 270 -12.08 -1.76 19.76
CA GLY A 270 -13.44 -2.07 19.32
C GLY A 270 -13.54 -3.00 18.12
N TYR A 271 -12.47 -3.13 17.32
CA TYR A 271 -12.47 -3.85 16.05
C TYR A 271 -11.35 -4.89 16.00
N GLU A 272 -11.52 -5.86 15.12
CA GLU A 272 -10.54 -6.92 14.84
C GLU A 272 -10.66 -7.37 13.39
N ARG A 273 -9.57 -7.91 12.85
CA ARG A 273 -9.59 -8.69 11.62
C ARG A 273 -9.56 -10.17 11.99
N LYS A 274 -10.61 -10.89 11.65
CA LYS A 274 -10.70 -12.33 11.85
C LYS A 274 -10.27 -13.03 10.57
N ILE A 275 -9.12 -13.71 10.62
CA ILE A 275 -8.60 -14.45 9.47
C ILE A 275 -9.46 -15.69 9.23
N ALA A 276 -9.94 -15.82 7.99
CA ALA A 276 -10.73 -16.95 7.49
C ALA A 276 -9.86 -17.94 6.71
N ALA A 277 -8.83 -17.46 6.01
CA ALA A 277 -7.84 -18.27 5.33
C ALA A 277 -6.49 -17.56 5.39
N ALA A 278 -5.47 -18.21 5.93
CA ALA A 278 -4.14 -17.62 6.09
C ALA A 278 -3.29 -17.82 4.82
N ALA A 279 -2.44 -16.84 4.51
CA ALA A 279 -1.49 -16.94 3.40
C ALA A 279 -0.58 -18.16 3.56
N GLY A 280 -0.37 -18.91 2.47
CA GLY A 280 0.51 -20.08 2.46
C GLY A 280 -0.02 -21.33 3.19
N GLU A 281 -1.13 -21.23 3.91
CA GLU A 281 -1.76 -22.37 4.59
C GLU A 281 -2.59 -23.20 3.58
N PRO A 282 -2.41 -24.53 3.50
CA PRO A 282 -3.15 -25.38 2.56
C PRO A 282 -4.66 -25.27 2.72
N VAL A 283 -5.38 -25.17 1.60
CA VAL A 283 -6.85 -25.17 1.58
C VAL A 283 -7.40 -26.22 0.62
N GLY A 284 -8.55 -26.82 0.98
CA GLY A 284 -9.21 -27.83 0.17
C GLY A 284 -8.42 -29.15 0.03
N GLN A 285 -8.74 -29.91 -1.02
CA GLN A 285 -8.15 -31.26 -1.25
C GLN A 285 -7.01 -31.27 -2.27
N GLY A 286 -6.57 -30.10 -2.72
CA GLY A 286 -5.58 -29.96 -3.79
C GLY A 286 -6.20 -30.09 -5.19
N VAL A 287 -5.35 -29.96 -6.22
CA VAL A 287 -5.75 -29.97 -7.63
C VAL A 287 -4.96 -31.05 -8.38
N ALA A 288 -5.67 -31.83 -9.20
CA ALA A 288 -5.05 -32.86 -10.02
C ALA A 288 -4.10 -32.26 -11.07
N VAL A 289 -2.97 -32.94 -11.34
CA VAL A 289 -1.98 -32.54 -12.35
C VAL A 289 -1.93 -33.57 -13.48
N LYS A 290 -2.05 -33.09 -14.72
CA LYS A 290 -1.91 -33.89 -15.93
C LYS A 290 -0.52 -33.69 -16.50
N GLY A 291 0.08 -34.79 -16.99
CA GLY A 291 1.40 -34.74 -17.65
C GLY A 291 2.60 -34.67 -16.71
N SER A 292 2.41 -35.10 -15.45
CA SER A 292 3.46 -35.16 -14.41
C SER A 292 3.42 -36.47 -13.63
N VAL A 293 4.54 -36.85 -13.03
CA VAL A 293 4.61 -37.90 -12.00
C VAL A 293 3.86 -37.45 -10.73
N THR A 294 3.95 -36.15 -10.41
CA THR A 294 3.15 -35.55 -9.34
C THR A 294 1.69 -35.52 -9.78
N ARG A 295 0.84 -36.25 -9.10
CA ARG A 295 -0.57 -36.45 -9.49
C ARG A 295 -1.50 -35.35 -8.99
N SER A 296 -1.11 -34.69 -7.91
CA SER A 296 -1.88 -33.62 -7.26
C SER A 296 -0.92 -32.64 -6.62
N ILE A 297 -1.32 -31.39 -6.56
CA ILE A 297 -0.61 -30.31 -5.85
C ILE A 297 -1.54 -29.71 -4.81
N GLY A 298 -0.98 -29.33 -3.66
CA GLY A 298 -1.65 -28.51 -2.66
C GLY A 298 -1.75 -27.07 -3.18
N VAL A 299 -2.77 -26.36 -2.73
CA VAL A 299 -2.96 -24.94 -3.02
C VAL A 299 -3.16 -24.15 -1.75
N ALA A 300 -2.70 -22.91 -1.72
CA ALA A 300 -2.86 -21.99 -0.60
C ALA A 300 -3.23 -20.58 -1.09
N PRO A 301 -3.87 -19.76 -0.25
CA PRO A 301 -4.08 -18.35 -0.55
C PRO A 301 -2.73 -17.62 -0.71
N GLU A 302 -2.61 -16.80 -1.76
CA GLU A 302 -1.44 -15.94 -1.98
C GLU A 302 -1.27 -14.90 -0.87
N ARG A 303 -2.38 -14.41 -0.32
CA ARG A 303 -2.44 -13.53 0.83
C ARG A 303 -3.53 -13.97 1.82
N SER A 304 -3.41 -13.56 3.06
CA SER A 304 -4.46 -13.84 4.04
C SER A 304 -5.76 -13.14 3.70
N LEU A 305 -6.87 -13.87 3.81
CA LEU A 305 -8.24 -13.36 3.70
C LEU A 305 -8.86 -13.28 5.09
N GLY A 306 -9.48 -12.15 5.40
CA GLY A 306 -10.09 -11.97 6.71
C GLY A 306 -11.17 -10.90 6.69
N VAL A 307 -12.09 -11.01 7.64
CA VAL A 307 -13.18 -10.07 7.84
C VAL A 307 -12.79 -9.04 8.88
N PHE A 308 -12.79 -7.75 8.50
CA PHE A 308 -12.71 -6.66 9.45
C PHE A 308 -14.10 -6.39 10.02
N GLN A 309 -14.24 -6.44 11.35
CA GLN A 309 -15.53 -6.34 12.04
C GLN A 309 -15.38 -5.81 13.47
N LYS A 310 -16.49 -5.41 14.08
CA LYS A 310 -16.51 -5.12 15.52
C LYS A 310 -16.24 -6.39 16.32
N LYS A 311 -15.49 -6.27 17.41
CA LYS A 311 -15.24 -7.40 18.31
C LYS A 311 -16.55 -7.91 18.87
N GLY A 312 -16.72 -9.25 18.83
CA GLY A 312 -17.95 -9.90 19.25
C GLY A 312 -19.11 -9.86 18.25
N GLU A 313 -18.90 -9.22 17.08
CA GLU A 313 -19.88 -9.28 15.99
C GLU A 313 -20.05 -10.72 15.51
N ARG A 314 -21.30 -11.15 15.34
CA ARG A 314 -21.67 -12.45 14.81
C ARG A 314 -22.11 -12.29 13.36
N GLY A 315 -21.55 -13.10 12.48
CA GLY A 315 -21.91 -13.18 11.07
C GLY A 315 -21.43 -14.52 10.53
N GLU A 316 -22.09 -15.03 9.52
CA GLU A 316 -21.66 -16.25 8.86
C GLU A 316 -20.55 -15.93 7.88
N VAL A 317 -19.35 -16.43 8.16
CA VAL A 317 -18.15 -16.25 7.33
C VAL A 317 -17.83 -17.59 6.67
N GLN A 318 -17.81 -17.60 5.33
CA GLN A 318 -17.52 -18.78 4.52
C GLN A 318 -16.46 -18.48 3.49
N THR A 319 -15.72 -19.50 3.07
CA THR A 319 -14.79 -19.42 1.95
C THR A 319 -15.26 -20.37 0.84
N GLU A 320 -15.23 -19.89 -0.40
CA GLU A 320 -15.52 -20.68 -1.59
C GLU A 320 -14.24 -20.80 -2.42
N LEU A 321 -13.93 -22.04 -2.84
CA LEU A 321 -12.76 -22.33 -3.66
C LEU A 321 -13.19 -22.48 -5.13
N ILE A 322 -12.61 -21.68 -6.01
CA ILE A 322 -12.82 -21.74 -7.46
C ILE A 322 -11.57 -22.38 -8.05
N LEU A 323 -11.62 -23.69 -8.23
CA LEU A 323 -10.49 -24.50 -8.70
C LEU A 323 -10.83 -25.21 -10.01
N PRO A 324 -9.88 -25.36 -10.96
CA PRO A 324 -10.04 -26.21 -12.11
C PRO A 324 -10.04 -27.68 -11.68
N ALA A 325 -10.71 -28.55 -12.43
CA ALA A 325 -10.69 -29.98 -12.17
C ALA A 325 -9.28 -30.59 -12.29
N ALA A 326 -8.42 -30.02 -13.12
CA ALA A 326 -7.01 -30.38 -13.26
C ALA A 326 -6.23 -29.27 -13.94
N VAL A 327 -4.93 -29.21 -13.66
CA VAL A 327 -3.94 -28.35 -14.33
C VAL A 327 -2.94 -29.18 -15.16
N GLY A 328 -2.36 -28.55 -16.17
CA GLY A 328 -1.32 -29.18 -17.01
C GLY A 328 0.09 -28.90 -16.51
N ALA A 329 0.96 -29.90 -16.43
CA ALA A 329 2.37 -29.68 -16.13
C ALA A 329 3.10 -28.96 -17.29
N PRO A 330 4.16 -28.15 -17.02
CA PRO A 330 4.74 -27.92 -15.70
C PRO A 330 3.93 -26.90 -14.89
N ILE A 331 3.93 -27.07 -13.59
CA ILE A 331 3.46 -26.09 -12.60
C ILE A 331 4.58 -25.89 -11.60
N TRP A 332 4.82 -24.66 -11.21
CA TRP A 332 5.83 -24.29 -10.22
C TRP A 332 5.18 -23.78 -8.94
N GLN A 333 5.88 -23.94 -7.83
CA GLN A 333 5.48 -23.33 -6.56
C GLN A 333 5.29 -21.80 -6.75
N GLY A 334 4.16 -21.28 -6.31
CA GLY A 334 3.77 -19.88 -6.51
C GLY A 334 2.92 -19.63 -7.77
N ASP A 335 2.84 -20.59 -8.71
CA ASP A 335 1.98 -20.41 -9.89
C ASP A 335 0.51 -20.35 -9.48
N ARG A 336 -0.24 -19.42 -10.10
CA ARG A 336 -1.68 -19.27 -9.87
C ARG A 336 -2.43 -20.50 -10.43
N VAL A 337 -3.24 -21.12 -9.57
CA VAL A 337 -4.01 -22.33 -9.88
C VAL A 337 -5.51 -22.06 -9.89
N GLY A 338 -5.99 -21.14 -9.05
CA GLY A 338 -7.40 -20.84 -8.90
C GLY A 338 -7.61 -19.58 -8.08
N GLU A 339 -8.78 -19.48 -7.45
CA GLU A 339 -9.15 -18.36 -6.57
C GLU A 339 -9.84 -18.88 -5.31
N ILE A 340 -9.72 -18.13 -4.23
CA ILE A 340 -10.52 -18.28 -3.03
C ILE A 340 -11.32 -17.00 -2.82
N VAL A 341 -12.62 -17.15 -2.57
CA VAL A 341 -13.56 -16.06 -2.34
C VAL A 341 -14.00 -16.10 -0.88
N LEU A 342 -13.96 -14.95 -0.23
CA LEU A 342 -14.44 -14.78 1.14
C LEU A 342 -15.83 -14.19 1.12
N MET A 343 -16.78 -14.90 1.71
CA MET A 343 -18.18 -14.50 1.81
C MET A 343 -18.52 -14.14 3.26
N LYS A 344 -19.30 -13.07 3.47
CA LYS A 344 -19.93 -12.75 4.74
C LYS A 344 -21.43 -12.56 4.52
N ASP A 345 -22.23 -13.32 5.27
CA ASP A 345 -23.70 -13.30 5.17
C ASP A 345 -24.22 -13.45 3.72
N GLY A 346 -23.55 -14.30 2.93
CA GLY A 346 -23.88 -14.56 1.52
C GLY A 346 -23.39 -13.52 0.51
N VAL A 347 -22.64 -12.50 0.96
CA VAL A 347 -22.08 -11.46 0.08
C VAL A 347 -20.56 -11.64 -0.02
N GLU A 348 -20.04 -11.59 -1.25
CA GLU A 348 -18.59 -11.57 -1.49
C GLU A 348 -18.01 -10.27 -0.94
N ILE A 349 -16.98 -10.41 -0.08
CA ILE A 349 -16.29 -9.27 0.55
C ILE A 349 -14.81 -9.16 0.16
N ASP A 350 -14.20 -10.28 -0.24
CA ASP A 350 -12.80 -10.30 -0.66
C ASP A 350 -12.50 -11.56 -1.49
N ARG A 351 -11.46 -11.52 -2.33
CA ARG A 351 -10.93 -12.68 -3.04
C ARG A 351 -9.42 -12.56 -3.27
N CYS A 352 -8.75 -13.69 -3.37
CA CYS A 352 -7.36 -13.71 -3.82
C CYS A 352 -7.04 -14.95 -4.65
N ALA A 353 -5.87 -14.95 -5.27
CA ALA A 353 -5.36 -16.11 -5.99
C ALA A 353 -5.08 -17.27 -5.02
N LEU A 354 -5.31 -18.49 -5.50
CA LEU A 354 -4.76 -19.70 -4.94
C LEU A 354 -3.52 -20.07 -5.74
N VAL A 355 -2.42 -20.24 -5.04
CA VAL A 355 -1.12 -20.59 -5.64
C VAL A 355 -0.70 -22.00 -5.30
N SER A 356 0.09 -22.62 -6.18
CA SER A 356 0.65 -23.96 -5.96
C SER A 356 1.65 -23.95 -4.82
N LEU A 357 1.55 -24.93 -3.92
CA LEU A 357 2.53 -25.17 -2.86
C LEU A 357 3.73 -26.01 -3.30
N GLU A 358 3.62 -26.65 -4.45
CA GLU A 358 4.58 -27.65 -4.94
C GLU A 358 4.93 -27.47 -6.40
N ASN A 359 6.07 -28.05 -6.80
CA ASN A 359 6.47 -28.14 -8.19
C ASN A 359 5.96 -29.46 -8.81
N ALA A 360 5.41 -29.40 -10.02
CA ALA A 360 5.04 -30.54 -10.80
C ALA A 360 5.67 -30.45 -12.21
N ALA A 361 6.85 -31.00 -12.38
CA ALA A 361 7.54 -31.01 -13.66
C ALA A 361 6.80 -31.88 -14.68
N ARG A 362 6.94 -31.55 -15.98
CA ARG A 362 6.39 -32.37 -17.06
C ARG A 362 7.09 -33.71 -17.12
N TYR A 363 6.39 -34.79 -17.53
CA TYR A 363 7.01 -36.07 -17.77
C TYR A 363 8.25 -35.97 -18.67
N SER A 364 9.32 -36.66 -18.29
CA SER A 364 10.37 -37.04 -19.22
C SER A 364 9.84 -38.09 -20.22
N TYR A 365 10.52 -38.29 -21.36
CA TYR A 365 10.13 -39.31 -22.35
C TYR A 365 10.01 -40.70 -21.73
N GLY A 366 10.93 -41.09 -20.83
CA GLY A 366 10.91 -42.39 -20.17
C GLY A 366 9.76 -42.59 -19.20
N GLU A 367 9.35 -41.50 -18.50
CA GLU A 367 8.21 -41.51 -17.59
C GLU A 367 6.89 -41.57 -18.37
N ALA A 368 6.77 -40.80 -19.46
CA ALA A 368 5.60 -40.80 -20.32
C ALA A 368 5.37 -42.21 -20.96
N PHE A 369 6.45 -42.88 -21.39
CA PHE A 369 6.37 -44.23 -21.92
C PHE A 369 5.91 -45.25 -20.87
N ARG A 370 6.47 -45.19 -19.65
CA ARG A 370 6.07 -46.08 -18.55
C ARG A 370 4.61 -45.88 -18.15
N GLU A 371 4.14 -44.63 -18.14
CA GLU A 371 2.76 -44.34 -17.82
C GLU A 371 1.79 -44.79 -18.90
N GLY A 372 2.14 -44.60 -20.18
CA GLY A 372 1.36 -45.11 -21.31
C GLY A 372 1.25 -46.63 -21.27
N ALA A 373 2.34 -47.37 -20.92
CA ALA A 373 2.32 -48.80 -20.78
C ALA A 373 1.43 -49.30 -19.62
N ARG A 374 1.29 -48.53 -18.54
CA ARG A 374 0.37 -48.83 -17.42
C ARG A 374 -1.11 -48.69 -17.77
N LEU A 375 -1.45 -47.85 -18.72
CA LEU A 375 -2.83 -47.67 -19.18
C LEU A 375 -3.28 -48.73 -20.18
N TRP A 376 -2.35 -49.59 -20.67
CA TRP A 376 -2.63 -50.67 -21.63
C TRP A 376 -2.73 -52.06 -20.98
N ASN A 377 -2.39 -52.18 -19.69
CA ASN A 377 -2.59 -53.37 -18.87
C ASN A 377 -3.76 -53.13 -17.88
#